data_a1481286816a1f880de38a96dd483366
#
_entry.id   a1481286816a1f880de38a96dd483366
#
_cell.length_a   1.000
_cell.length_b   1.000
_cell.length_c   1.000
_cell.angle_alpha   90.00
_cell.angle_beta   90.00
_cell.angle_gamma   90.00
#
_symmetry.space_group_name_H-M   'P 1'
#
loop_
_entity.id
_entity.type
_entity.pdbx_description
1 polymer ?
#
loop_
_entity_poly.entity_id
_entity_poly.type
_entity_poly.pdbx_seq_one_letter_code
_entity_poly.pdbx_strand_id
1 'polypeptide(L)'
;AYTTMDSRLIFLVYMIIGDFFYLCCSGVNFFWLLRRMPIRASEMEKVLKLLVNSGFVAETVDGQFIPTKPLDKTKPADILSLGCKPEDLLFKESENDVSIVNALKNIEKTYFRWLADKTVEDLISHIGKAEE
;
A
#
# COMPACT_ATOMS: atom_id res chain seq x y z
N ALA A 1 -7.53 -3.15 -16.49
CA ALA A 1 -6.16 -3.31 -16.94
C ALA A 1 -5.36 -4.10 -15.90
N TYR A 2 -4.59 -5.03 -16.36
CA TYR A 2 -3.77 -5.87 -15.50
C TYR A 2 -2.54 -5.10 -15.02
N THR A 3 -2.33 -5.02 -13.71
CA THR A 3 -1.13 -4.40 -13.17
C THR A 3 -0.17 -5.46 -12.66
N THR A 4 1.12 -5.30 -12.98
CA THR A 4 2.20 -6.16 -12.45
C THR A 4 2.88 -5.54 -11.24
N MET A 5 2.33 -4.43 -10.74
CA MET A 5 2.93 -3.70 -9.62
C MET A 5 2.78 -4.46 -8.31
N ASP A 6 3.84 -4.46 -7.51
CA ASP A 6 3.85 -5.13 -6.21
C ASP A 6 2.86 -4.46 -5.26
N SER A 7 1.94 -5.25 -4.70
CA SER A 7 0.94 -4.76 -3.77
C SER A 7 1.54 -4.11 -2.52
N ARG A 8 2.72 -4.59 -2.09
CA ARG A 8 3.39 -4.01 -0.92
C ARG A 8 3.89 -2.60 -1.20
N LEU A 9 4.35 -2.33 -2.42
CA LEU A 9 4.78 -1.00 -2.82
C LEU A 9 3.62 -0.02 -2.82
N ILE A 10 2.49 -0.43 -3.39
CA ILE A 10 1.27 0.38 -3.43
C ILE A 10 0.82 0.70 -2.00
N PHE A 11 0.79 -0.33 -1.15
CA PHE A 11 0.38 -0.18 0.24
C PHE A 11 1.31 0.75 0.99
N LEU A 12 2.63 0.62 0.80
CA LEU A 12 3.61 1.47 1.48
C LEU A 12 3.45 2.94 1.10
N VAL A 13 3.26 3.24 -0.18
CA VAL A 13 3.04 4.62 -0.64
C VAL A 13 1.77 5.18 0.01
N TYR A 14 0.68 4.41 0.00
CA TYR A 14 -0.57 4.84 0.62
C TYR A 14 -0.38 5.11 2.13
N MET A 15 0.34 4.23 2.82
CA MET A 15 0.56 4.37 4.26
C MET A 15 1.36 5.62 4.60
N ILE A 16 2.33 5.98 3.76
CA ILE A 16 3.11 7.21 3.95
C ILE A 16 2.22 8.43 3.79
N ILE A 17 1.36 8.43 2.76
CA ILE A 17 0.39 9.51 2.53
C ILE A 17 -0.58 9.61 3.71
N GLY A 18 -1.12 8.48 4.14
CA GLY A 18 -2.09 8.43 5.24
C GLY A 18 -1.49 8.84 6.57
N ASP A 19 -0.29 8.38 6.88
CA ASP A 19 0.39 8.72 8.12
C ASP A 19 0.67 10.22 8.21
N PHE A 20 1.17 10.81 7.14
CA PHE A 20 1.41 12.25 7.10
C PHE A 20 0.12 13.03 7.26
N PHE A 21 -0.95 12.62 6.59
CA PHE A 21 -2.24 13.27 6.71
C PHE A 21 -2.80 13.14 8.12
N TYR A 22 -2.64 11.99 8.75
CA TYR A 22 -3.09 11.75 10.12
C TYR A 22 -2.39 12.69 11.12
N LEU A 23 -1.08 12.86 10.96
CA LEU A 23 -0.28 13.67 11.87
C LEU A 23 -0.41 15.18 11.61
N CYS A 24 -0.44 15.59 10.35
CA CYS A 24 -0.32 16.99 9.96
C CYS A 24 -1.57 17.57 9.34
N CYS A 25 -2.59 16.75 9.07
CA CYS A 25 -3.83 17.16 8.39
C CYS A 25 -3.56 17.84 7.05
N SER A 26 -2.51 17.40 6.36
CA SER A 26 -2.01 18.02 5.13
C SER A 26 -1.60 16.93 4.13
N GLY A 27 -1.63 17.26 2.84
CA GLY A 27 -1.19 16.37 1.79
C GLY A 27 0.30 16.43 1.58
N VAL A 28 0.81 15.53 0.73
CA VAL A 28 2.22 15.45 0.35
C VAL A 28 2.33 15.57 -1.16
N ASN A 29 3.43 16.18 -1.64
CA ASN A 29 3.64 16.27 -3.08
C ASN A 29 4.52 15.12 -3.58
N PHE A 30 4.59 15.01 -4.91
CA PHE A 30 5.33 13.96 -5.60
C PHE A 30 6.80 13.94 -5.20
N PHE A 31 7.44 15.11 -5.16
CA PHE A 31 8.87 15.19 -4.85
C PHE A 31 9.18 14.81 -3.41
N TRP A 32 8.28 15.14 -2.49
CA TRP A 32 8.42 14.73 -1.10
C TRP A 32 8.38 13.20 -0.98
N LEU A 33 7.45 12.57 -1.70
CA LEU A 33 7.35 11.11 -1.72
C LEU A 33 8.60 10.46 -2.31
N LEU A 34 9.13 11.00 -3.40
CA LEU A 34 10.34 10.47 -4.04
C LEU A 34 11.54 10.47 -3.11
N ARG A 35 11.65 11.48 -2.25
CA ARG A 35 12.76 11.58 -1.30
C ARG A 35 12.68 10.51 -0.21
N ARG A 36 11.51 9.98 0.04
CA ARG A 36 11.30 9.03 1.13
C ARG A 36 11.35 7.57 0.70
N MET A 37 11.33 7.32 -0.58
CA MET A 37 11.27 5.96 -1.09
C MET A 37 12.32 5.73 -2.17
N PRO A 38 13.01 4.58 -2.13
CA PRO A 38 14.04 4.25 -3.13
C PRO A 38 13.40 3.66 -4.39
N ILE A 39 12.49 4.41 -5.01
CA ILE A 39 11.86 3.99 -6.27
C ILE A 39 12.03 5.09 -7.31
N ARG A 40 11.92 4.69 -8.56
CA ARG A 40 12.05 5.62 -9.68
C ARG A 40 10.80 6.50 -9.79
N ALA A 41 11.00 7.70 -10.34
CA ALA A 41 9.90 8.63 -10.58
C ALA A 41 8.78 8.01 -11.40
N SER A 42 9.13 7.22 -12.43
CA SER A 42 8.13 6.55 -13.27
C SER A 42 7.30 5.53 -12.51
N GLU A 43 7.91 4.83 -11.56
CA GLU A 43 7.19 3.88 -10.72
C GLU A 43 6.27 4.60 -9.73
N MET A 44 6.75 5.70 -9.15
CA MET A 44 5.94 6.51 -8.25
C MET A 44 4.72 7.07 -8.97
N GLU A 45 4.88 7.55 -10.19
CA GLU A 45 3.76 8.04 -11.00
C GLU A 45 2.71 6.95 -11.22
N LYS A 46 3.14 5.74 -11.53
CA LYS A 46 2.23 4.61 -11.74
C LYS A 46 1.47 4.25 -10.47
N VAL A 47 2.17 4.22 -9.34
CA VAL A 47 1.53 3.92 -8.04
C VAL A 47 0.49 4.97 -7.70
N LEU A 48 0.85 6.25 -7.80
CA LEU A 48 -0.07 7.33 -7.48
C LEU A 48 -1.27 7.35 -8.42
N LYS A 49 -1.04 7.13 -9.70
CA LYS A 49 -2.12 7.05 -10.68
C LYS A 49 -3.08 5.90 -10.37
N LEU A 50 -2.55 4.76 -9.97
CA LEU A 50 -3.37 3.62 -9.58
C LEU A 50 -4.20 3.93 -8.35
N LEU A 51 -3.60 4.54 -7.32
CA LEU A 51 -4.30 4.91 -6.10
C LEU A 51 -5.39 5.95 -6.36
N VAL A 52 -5.12 6.93 -7.22
CA VAL A 52 -6.11 7.95 -7.58
C VAL A 52 -7.26 7.32 -8.37
N ASN A 53 -6.95 6.51 -9.38
CA ASN A 53 -7.97 5.88 -10.21
C ASN A 53 -8.83 4.87 -9.44
N SER A 54 -8.27 4.28 -8.39
CA SER A 54 -9.00 3.32 -7.55
C SER A 54 -9.79 3.99 -6.44
N GLY A 55 -9.69 5.31 -6.30
CA GLY A 55 -10.47 6.07 -5.34
C GLY A 55 -9.93 6.12 -3.92
N PHE A 56 -8.67 5.75 -3.68
CA PHE A 56 -8.07 5.78 -2.36
C PHE A 56 -7.34 7.08 -2.05
N VAL A 57 -6.87 7.76 -3.09
CA VAL A 57 -6.10 9.00 -2.97
C VAL A 57 -6.66 10.01 -3.96
N ALA A 58 -6.63 11.27 -3.60
CA ALA A 58 -6.97 12.38 -4.50
C ALA A 58 -5.78 13.31 -4.63
N GLU A 59 -5.61 13.86 -5.82
CA GLU A 59 -4.63 14.91 -6.07
C GLU A 59 -5.34 16.25 -5.97
N THR A 60 -4.82 17.14 -5.14
CA THR A 60 -5.38 18.48 -4.99
C THR A 60 -4.95 19.40 -6.13
N VAL A 61 -5.57 20.57 -6.22
CA VAL A 61 -5.23 21.58 -7.23
C VAL A 61 -3.76 21.98 -7.11
N ASP A 62 -3.22 21.96 -5.89
CA ASP A 62 -1.82 22.32 -5.61
C ASP A 62 -0.84 21.17 -5.87
N GLY A 63 -1.31 20.05 -6.41
CA GLY A 63 -0.45 18.91 -6.68
C GLY A 63 -0.08 18.08 -5.47
N GLN A 64 -0.88 18.13 -4.41
CA GLN A 64 -0.67 17.32 -3.23
C GLN A 64 -1.58 16.09 -3.23
N PHE A 65 -1.14 15.03 -2.60
CA PHE A 65 -1.91 13.79 -2.50
C PHE A 65 -2.44 13.61 -1.09
N ILE A 66 -3.74 13.33 -0.99
CA ILE A 66 -4.44 13.13 0.28
C ILE A 66 -5.30 11.87 0.21
N PRO A 67 -5.57 11.20 1.35
CA PRO A 67 -6.56 10.13 1.37
C PRO A 67 -7.95 10.67 1.04
N THR A 68 -8.73 9.91 0.27
CA THR A 68 -10.10 10.29 -0.09
C THR A 68 -11.13 9.85 0.93
N LYS A 69 -10.82 8.79 1.68
CA LYS A 69 -11.75 8.21 2.65
C LYS A 69 -11.17 8.37 4.06
N PRO A 70 -12.04 8.43 5.08
CA PRO A 70 -11.55 8.41 6.45
C PRO A 70 -10.66 7.19 6.71
N LEU A 71 -9.55 7.40 7.41
CA LEU A 71 -8.58 6.35 7.66
C LEU A 71 -9.13 5.23 8.53
N ASP A 72 -10.09 5.54 9.40
CA ASP A 72 -10.76 4.56 10.24
C ASP A 72 -11.78 3.71 9.48
N LYS A 73 -12.05 4.05 8.22
CA LYS A 73 -12.98 3.31 7.36
C LYS A 73 -12.30 2.71 6.14
N THR A 74 -10.99 2.85 6.04
CA THR A 74 -10.19 2.30 4.93
C THR A 74 -9.51 1.03 5.39
N LYS A 75 -9.70 -0.05 4.64
CA LYS A 75 -9.12 -1.35 4.99
C LYS A 75 -7.83 -1.58 4.21
N PRO A 76 -6.73 -1.91 4.90
CA PRO A 76 -5.46 -2.23 4.23
C PRO A 76 -5.58 -3.33 3.19
N ALA A 77 -6.41 -4.33 3.44
CA ALA A 77 -6.60 -5.45 2.51
C ALA A 77 -7.11 -4.97 1.13
N ASP A 78 -7.96 -3.95 1.10
CA ASP A 78 -8.49 -3.41 -0.15
C ASP A 78 -7.39 -2.74 -0.98
N ILE A 79 -6.44 -2.09 -0.32
CA ILE A 79 -5.31 -1.45 -1.00
C ILE A 79 -4.33 -2.50 -1.51
N LEU A 80 -4.04 -3.50 -0.68
CA LEU A 80 -3.14 -4.59 -1.05
C LEU A 80 -3.66 -5.39 -2.25
N SER A 81 -4.98 -5.44 -2.43
CA SER A 81 -5.58 -6.16 -3.56
C SER A 81 -5.40 -5.45 -4.91
N LEU A 82 -4.93 -4.20 -4.92
CA LEU A 82 -4.74 -3.45 -6.15
C LEU A 82 -3.54 -3.92 -6.98
N GLY A 83 -2.57 -4.54 -6.34
CA GLY A 83 -1.35 -4.97 -7.01
C GLY A 83 -1.21 -6.48 -7.10
N CYS A 84 -0.10 -6.91 -7.68
CA CYS A 84 0.26 -8.32 -7.73
C CYS A 84 0.83 -8.76 -6.40
N LYS A 85 0.45 -9.96 -5.97
CA LYS A 85 1.03 -10.55 -4.78
C LYS A 85 2.47 -10.97 -5.06
N PRO A 86 3.39 -10.82 -4.09
CA PRO A 86 4.78 -11.20 -4.29
C PRO A 86 4.95 -12.64 -4.79
N GLU A 87 4.15 -13.56 -4.30
CA GLU A 87 4.20 -14.98 -4.71
C GLU A 87 3.91 -15.14 -6.19
N ASP A 88 2.98 -14.35 -6.75
CA ASP A 88 2.64 -14.43 -8.16
C ASP A 88 3.77 -13.95 -9.05
N LEU A 89 4.60 -13.01 -8.54
CA LEU A 89 5.75 -12.50 -9.27
C LEU A 89 6.95 -13.44 -9.19
N LEU A 90 7.17 -14.05 -8.01
CA LEU A 90 8.39 -14.82 -7.75
C LEU A 90 8.25 -16.31 -8.10
N PHE A 91 7.06 -16.88 -7.97
CA PHE A 91 6.88 -18.33 -8.01
C PHE A 91 6.04 -18.82 -9.19
N LYS A 92 5.61 -17.93 -10.06
CA LYS A 92 4.79 -18.28 -11.21
C LYS A 92 5.49 -19.27 -12.16
N GLU A 93 6.82 -19.22 -12.22
CA GLU A 93 7.63 -20.07 -13.08
C GLU A 93 8.32 -21.21 -12.32
N SER A 94 8.21 -21.24 -11.00
CA SER A 94 8.90 -22.20 -10.15
C SER A 94 7.94 -23.33 -9.74
N GLU A 95 7.71 -24.26 -10.66
CA GLU A 95 6.83 -25.40 -10.37
C GLU A 95 7.51 -26.44 -9.47
N ASN A 96 8.81 -26.29 -9.23
CA ASN A 96 9.62 -27.34 -8.59
C ASN A 96 9.63 -27.34 -7.07
N ASP A 97 9.04 -26.31 -6.43
CA ASP A 97 9.04 -26.26 -4.96
C ASP A 97 7.67 -25.90 -4.41
N VAL A 98 6.74 -26.83 -4.58
CA VAL A 98 5.35 -26.69 -4.16
C VAL A 98 5.24 -26.46 -2.65
N SER A 99 6.14 -27.08 -1.87
CA SER A 99 6.12 -26.96 -0.41
C SER A 99 6.39 -25.53 0.06
N ILE A 100 7.39 -24.87 -0.52
CA ILE A 100 7.73 -23.49 -0.19
C ILE A 100 6.60 -22.55 -0.61
N VAL A 101 6.09 -22.72 -1.84
CA VAL A 101 4.98 -21.91 -2.34
C VAL A 101 3.76 -22.03 -1.44
N ASN A 102 3.42 -23.25 -1.03
CA ASN A 102 2.28 -23.48 -0.13
C ASN A 102 2.48 -22.84 1.23
N ALA A 103 3.71 -22.92 1.78
CA ALA A 103 4.04 -22.28 3.04
C ALA A 103 3.87 -20.76 2.95
N LEU A 104 4.33 -20.14 1.87
CA LEU A 104 4.20 -18.69 1.65
C LEU A 104 2.73 -18.29 1.47
N LYS A 105 1.96 -19.09 0.76
CA LYS A 105 0.51 -18.85 0.62
C LYS A 105 -0.20 -18.93 1.95
N ASN A 106 0.18 -19.86 2.82
CA ASN A 106 -0.41 -19.97 4.15
C ASN A 106 -0.06 -18.78 5.03
N ILE A 107 1.18 -18.31 4.97
CA ILE A 107 1.62 -17.11 5.69
C ILE A 107 0.82 -15.91 5.21
N GLU A 108 0.66 -15.77 3.90
CA GLU A 108 -0.12 -14.68 3.32
C GLU A 108 -1.58 -14.73 3.73
N LYS A 109 -2.20 -15.91 3.71
CA LYS A 109 -3.59 -16.06 4.17
C LYS A 109 -3.74 -15.66 5.63
N THR A 110 -2.79 -16.03 6.48
CA THR A 110 -2.81 -15.65 7.89
C THR A 110 -2.68 -14.13 8.04
N TYR A 111 -1.79 -13.53 7.27
CA TYR A 111 -1.58 -12.09 7.27
C TYR A 111 -2.85 -11.34 6.83
N PHE A 112 -3.46 -11.77 5.73
CA PHE A 112 -4.69 -11.13 5.25
C PHE A 112 -5.85 -11.33 6.21
N ARG A 113 -5.93 -12.49 6.85
CA ARG A 113 -6.95 -12.74 7.86
C ARG A 113 -6.78 -11.81 9.06
N TRP A 114 -5.55 -11.59 9.48
CA TRP A 114 -5.25 -10.65 10.55
C TRP A 114 -5.61 -9.22 10.17
N LEU A 115 -5.38 -8.84 8.89
CA LEU A 115 -5.68 -7.50 8.40
C LEU A 115 -7.16 -7.27 8.12
N ALA A 116 -7.96 -8.34 7.98
CA ALA A 116 -9.33 -8.24 7.47
C ALA A 116 -10.22 -7.31 8.30
N ASP A 117 -10.00 -7.26 9.61
CA ASP A 117 -10.78 -6.42 10.51
C ASP A 117 -10.04 -5.15 10.94
N LYS A 118 -8.87 -4.89 10.38
CA LYS A 118 -8.07 -3.70 10.69
C LYS A 118 -8.38 -2.56 9.74
N THR A 119 -8.25 -1.34 10.26
CA THR A 119 -8.33 -0.13 9.45
C THR A 119 -6.93 0.47 9.30
N VAL A 120 -6.80 1.41 8.36
CA VAL A 120 -5.53 2.15 8.19
C VAL A 120 -5.20 2.92 9.47
N GLU A 121 -6.20 3.50 10.11
CA GLU A 121 -5.99 4.23 11.37
C GLU A 121 -5.46 3.30 12.46
N ASP A 122 -5.98 2.07 12.55
CA ASP A 122 -5.48 1.07 13.52
C ASP A 122 -3.98 0.83 13.33
N LEU A 123 -3.53 0.69 12.09
CA LEU A 123 -2.13 0.45 11.80
C LEU A 123 -1.25 1.64 12.13
N ILE A 124 -1.70 2.85 11.80
CA ILE A 124 -0.97 4.07 12.10
C ILE A 124 -0.84 4.27 13.61
N SER A 125 -1.92 4.06 14.36
CA SER A 125 -1.90 4.17 15.81
C SER A 125 -0.96 3.16 16.45
N HIS A 126 -0.89 1.94 15.90
CA HIS A 126 -0.01 0.90 16.39
C HIS A 126 1.47 1.25 16.18
N ILE A 127 1.79 1.82 15.01
CA ILE A 127 3.15 2.29 14.71
C ILE A 127 3.57 3.37 15.71
N GLY A 128 2.68 4.34 15.98
CA GLY A 128 2.95 5.40 16.93
C GLY A 128 3.24 4.88 18.34
N LYS A 129 2.53 3.85 18.77
CA LYS A 129 2.75 3.23 20.08
C LYS A 129 4.07 2.47 20.14
N ALA A 130 4.50 1.89 19.03
CA ALA A 130 5.76 1.15 18.98
C ALA A 130 6.98 2.06 19.11
N GLU A 131 6.85 3.33 18.76
CA GLU A 131 7.93 4.31 18.87
C GLU A 131 8.05 4.93 20.27
N GLU A 132 7.06 4.76 21.09
CA GLU A 132 7.09 5.21 22.47
C GLU A 132 7.82 4.18 23.34
#